data_098bdde07514484abe0cfaf3095d3598
#
_entry.id   098bdde07514484abe0cfaf3095d3598
#
_cell.length_a   1.000
_cell.length_b   1.000
_cell.length_c   1.000
_cell.angle_alpha   90.00
_cell.angle_beta   90.00
_cell.angle_gamma   90.00
#
_symmetry.space_group_name_H-M   'P 1'
#
loop_
_entity.id
_entity.type
_entity.pdbx_description
1 polymer ?
#
loop_
_entity_poly.entity_id
_entity_poly.type
_entity_poly.pdbx_seq_one_letter_code
_entity_poly.pdbx_strand_id
1 'polypeptide(L)'
;FKRLGVSGEWDNPYLTLDKEFEAQQIKVFGAFAKKGLLYQAKKPVYWSWSSESALAEAEVEYHDVVAKTAYFCEQVIDGKGRLDNDTYLVGWTTTPWTIPASEAVAVNPKIIYAVVKPANDDRKFVIADELVAKCAEKFGWDEYEVVDRLSGQDMDRMTSKHPYNDKEMLVVNGDHVTLEAGTGLVHTAPGYGDDDYQVGKKYGLPIFAPMNDQGVLTA
;
A
#
# COMPACT_ATOMS: atom_id res chain seq x y z
N PHE A 1 3.36 -35.75 -32.78
CA PHE A 1 3.38 -34.65 -33.72
C PHE A 1 3.47 -35.14 -35.17
N LYS A 2 4.42 -36.01 -35.54
CA LYS A 2 4.51 -36.60 -36.92
C LYS A 2 3.17 -37.14 -37.42
N ARG A 3 2.42 -37.88 -36.55
CA ARG A 3 1.10 -38.44 -36.87
C ARG A 3 0.05 -37.36 -37.17
N LEU A 4 0.21 -36.17 -36.62
CA LEU A 4 -0.70 -35.03 -36.82
C LEU A 4 -0.38 -34.23 -38.10
N GLY A 5 0.63 -34.66 -38.89
CA GLY A 5 1.03 -34.02 -40.13
C GLY A 5 1.80 -32.71 -39.92
N VAL A 6 2.30 -32.42 -38.72
CA VAL A 6 3.13 -31.24 -38.46
C VAL A 6 4.49 -31.42 -39.15
N SER A 7 4.88 -30.45 -39.95
CA SER A 7 6.20 -30.41 -40.60
C SER A 7 7.27 -29.90 -39.63
N GLY A 8 8.44 -30.51 -39.64
CA GLY A 8 9.55 -30.14 -38.79
C GLY A 8 10.78 -31.02 -39.06
N GLU A 9 11.93 -30.60 -38.56
CA GLU A 9 13.18 -31.35 -38.58
C GLU A 9 13.22 -32.34 -37.41
N TRP A 10 12.57 -33.51 -37.59
CA TRP A 10 12.32 -34.47 -36.52
C TRP A 10 13.57 -35.24 -36.06
N ASP A 11 14.58 -35.34 -36.91
CA ASP A 11 15.81 -36.09 -36.64
C ASP A 11 16.86 -35.22 -35.90
N ASN A 12 16.72 -33.89 -36.02
CA ASN A 12 17.54 -32.94 -35.27
C ASN A 12 16.67 -31.79 -34.72
N PRO A 13 15.76 -32.07 -33.78
CA PRO A 13 14.85 -31.07 -33.27
C PRO A 13 15.57 -30.07 -32.37
N TYR A 14 15.08 -28.82 -32.34
CA TYR A 14 15.48 -27.86 -31.33
C TYR A 14 14.95 -28.29 -29.98
N LEU A 15 15.85 -28.60 -29.06
CA LEU A 15 15.50 -29.08 -27.71
C LEU A 15 16.11 -28.13 -26.63
N THR A 16 15.25 -27.52 -25.83
CA THR A 16 15.70 -26.64 -24.75
C THR A 16 16.32 -27.41 -23.54
N LEU A 17 16.13 -28.74 -23.50
CA LEU A 17 16.74 -29.63 -22.51
C LEU A 17 18.10 -30.21 -22.96
N ASP A 18 18.61 -29.78 -24.11
CA ASP A 18 19.96 -30.11 -24.54
C ASP A 18 21.00 -29.49 -23.59
N LYS A 19 22.02 -30.29 -23.24
CA LYS A 19 23.09 -29.85 -22.33
C LYS A 19 23.80 -28.58 -22.77
N GLU A 20 24.01 -28.40 -24.06
CA GLU A 20 24.63 -27.19 -24.60
C GLU A 20 23.67 -25.98 -24.46
N PHE A 21 22.37 -26.18 -24.68
CA PHE A 21 21.39 -25.13 -24.49
C PHE A 21 21.31 -24.70 -23.02
N GLU A 22 21.21 -25.66 -22.10
CA GLU A 22 21.22 -25.38 -20.64
C GLU A 22 22.49 -24.64 -20.22
N ALA A 23 23.67 -25.07 -20.74
CA ALA A 23 24.94 -24.41 -20.46
C ALA A 23 24.95 -22.94 -20.95
N GLN A 24 24.33 -22.63 -22.10
CA GLN A 24 24.23 -21.25 -22.58
C GLN A 24 23.27 -20.41 -21.70
N GLN A 25 22.16 -20.96 -21.26
CA GLN A 25 21.25 -20.29 -20.31
C GLN A 25 22.00 -19.92 -19.02
N ILE A 26 22.76 -20.86 -18.44
CA ILE A 26 23.55 -20.60 -17.23
C ILE A 26 24.61 -19.51 -17.47
N LYS A 27 25.28 -19.49 -18.63
CA LYS A 27 26.24 -18.44 -18.98
C LYS A 27 25.57 -17.07 -19.07
N VAL A 28 24.41 -16.97 -19.71
CA VAL A 28 23.64 -15.72 -19.80
C VAL A 28 23.18 -15.25 -18.42
N PHE A 29 22.67 -16.16 -17.59
CA PHE A 29 22.30 -15.87 -16.21
C PHE A 29 23.52 -15.34 -15.39
N GLY A 30 24.67 -16.00 -15.53
CA GLY A 30 25.91 -15.55 -14.91
C GLY A 30 26.37 -14.16 -15.39
N ALA A 31 26.12 -13.83 -16.67
CA ALA A 31 26.41 -12.49 -17.20
C ALA A 31 25.50 -11.42 -16.57
N PHE A 32 24.21 -11.71 -16.30
CA PHE A 32 23.33 -10.82 -15.56
C PHE A 32 23.82 -10.62 -14.13
N ALA A 33 24.23 -11.69 -13.45
CA ALA A 33 24.80 -11.59 -12.10
C ALA A 33 26.04 -10.68 -12.05
N LYS A 34 26.96 -10.84 -13.01
CA LYS A 34 28.17 -10.01 -13.10
C LYS A 34 27.88 -8.53 -13.36
N LYS A 35 26.77 -8.22 -14.01
CA LYS A 35 26.31 -6.84 -14.25
C LYS A 35 25.48 -6.26 -13.09
N GLY A 36 25.28 -6.99 -11.98
CA GLY A 36 24.48 -6.57 -10.85
C GLY A 36 22.97 -6.50 -11.14
N LEU A 37 22.50 -7.18 -12.20
CA LEU A 37 21.07 -7.21 -12.58
C LEU A 37 20.29 -8.26 -11.81
N LEU A 38 20.98 -9.18 -11.11
CA LEU A 38 20.37 -10.17 -10.23
C LEU A 38 20.55 -9.73 -8.78
N TYR A 39 19.46 -9.63 -8.08
CA TYR A 39 19.43 -9.29 -6.66
C TYR A 39 18.27 -10.00 -5.97
N GLN A 40 18.36 -10.17 -4.66
CA GLN A 40 17.27 -10.67 -3.83
C GLN A 40 16.64 -9.51 -3.10
N ALA A 41 15.31 -9.40 -3.17
CA ALA A 41 14.53 -8.38 -2.47
C ALA A 41 13.15 -8.93 -2.08
N LYS A 42 12.53 -8.27 -1.07
CA LYS A 42 11.14 -8.50 -0.74
C LYS A 42 10.26 -7.73 -1.71
N LYS A 43 9.14 -8.32 -2.12
CA LYS A 43 8.12 -7.70 -2.97
C LYS A 43 6.76 -8.26 -2.56
N PRO A 44 5.68 -7.46 -2.52
CA PRO A 44 4.31 -7.97 -2.37
C PRO A 44 3.97 -8.93 -3.52
N VAL A 45 3.33 -10.05 -3.20
CA VAL A 45 2.88 -11.05 -4.17
C VAL A 45 1.49 -11.54 -3.77
N TYR A 46 0.71 -12.00 -4.76
CA TYR A 46 -0.51 -12.74 -4.46
C TYR A 46 -0.16 -14.04 -3.74
N TRP A 47 -0.85 -14.31 -2.65
CA TRP A 47 -0.59 -15.45 -1.79
C TRP A 47 -1.88 -16.20 -1.48
N SER A 48 -1.85 -17.51 -1.64
CA SER A 48 -2.94 -18.40 -1.21
C SER A 48 -2.60 -19.00 0.14
N TRP A 49 -3.32 -18.61 1.19
CA TRP A 49 -3.13 -19.16 2.53
C TRP A 49 -3.57 -20.63 2.66
N SER A 50 -4.46 -21.12 1.78
CA SER A 50 -4.95 -22.50 1.79
C SER A 50 -3.95 -23.46 1.16
N SER A 51 -3.16 -23.02 0.19
CA SER A 51 -2.09 -23.81 -0.45
C SER A 51 -0.69 -23.39 0.00
N GLU A 52 -0.60 -22.36 0.84
CA GLU A 52 0.67 -21.82 1.36
C GLU A 52 1.69 -21.54 0.23
N SER A 53 1.21 -20.92 -0.86
CA SER A 53 2.02 -20.66 -2.05
C SER A 53 1.70 -19.33 -2.70
N ALA A 54 2.71 -18.75 -3.38
CA ALA A 54 2.53 -17.60 -4.24
C ALA A 54 1.71 -17.98 -5.47
N LEU A 55 0.92 -17.02 -5.96
CA LEU A 55 0.10 -17.16 -7.16
C LEU A 55 0.65 -16.27 -8.27
N ALA A 56 0.61 -16.76 -9.52
CA ALA A 56 0.76 -15.92 -10.70
C ALA A 56 -0.54 -15.11 -10.90
N GLU A 57 -0.43 -13.95 -11.54
CA GLU A 57 -1.59 -13.07 -11.80
C GLU A 57 -2.72 -13.80 -12.55
N ALA A 58 -2.37 -14.69 -13.47
CA ALA A 58 -3.33 -15.49 -14.25
C ALA A 58 -4.10 -16.54 -13.42
N GLU A 59 -3.65 -16.82 -12.21
CA GLU A 59 -4.29 -17.77 -11.28
C GLU A 59 -5.25 -17.07 -10.30
N VAL A 60 -5.30 -15.73 -10.34
CA VAL A 60 -6.15 -14.93 -9.45
C VAL A 60 -7.52 -14.74 -10.09
N GLU A 61 -8.57 -15.11 -9.37
CA GLU A 61 -9.95 -14.85 -9.74
C GLU A 61 -10.55 -13.78 -8.84
N TYR A 62 -11.27 -12.83 -9.45
CA TYR A 62 -11.91 -11.73 -8.73
C TYR A 62 -13.40 -12.01 -8.57
N HIS A 63 -13.88 -11.90 -7.35
CA HIS A 63 -15.29 -12.07 -7.00
C HIS A 63 -15.76 -10.90 -6.15
N ASP A 64 -17.03 -10.51 -6.31
CA ASP A 64 -17.64 -9.51 -5.44
C ASP A 64 -17.78 -10.07 -4.02
N VAL A 65 -17.24 -9.33 -3.05
CA VAL A 65 -17.30 -9.69 -1.63
C VAL A 65 -17.76 -8.52 -0.79
N VAL A 66 -18.44 -8.80 0.32
CA VAL A 66 -18.76 -7.81 1.33
C VAL A 66 -17.61 -7.70 2.31
N ALA A 67 -16.91 -6.57 2.30
CA ALA A 67 -15.81 -6.29 3.21
C ALA A 67 -16.26 -5.36 4.36
N LYS A 68 -15.71 -5.60 5.55
CA LYS A 68 -15.81 -4.63 6.65
C LYS A 68 -14.82 -3.50 6.39
N THR A 69 -15.30 -2.27 6.45
CA THR A 69 -14.48 -1.07 6.32
C THR A 69 -14.29 -0.42 7.69
N ALA A 70 -13.18 0.27 7.88
CA ALA A 70 -12.90 1.01 9.10
C ALA A 70 -12.42 2.43 8.80
N TYR A 71 -12.88 3.38 9.61
CA TYR A 71 -12.25 4.68 9.78
C TYR A 71 -11.38 4.62 11.03
N PHE A 72 -10.22 5.23 10.98
CA PHE A 72 -9.30 5.31 12.11
C PHE A 72 -8.65 6.69 12.15
N CYS A 73 -8.15 7.07 13.33
CA CYS A 73 -7.52 8.35 13.55
C CYS A 73 -6.08 8.14 14.02
N GLU A 74 -5.18 8.95 13.50
CA GLU A 74 -3.77 8.99 13.85
C GLU A 74 -3.42 10.38 14.37
N GLN A 75 -3.03 10.47 15.63
CA GLN A 75 -2.65 11.74 16.24
C GLN A 75 -1.38 12.30 15.59
N VAL A 76 -1.39 13.56 15.22
CA VAL A 76 -0.19 14.26 14.73
C VAL A 76 0.82 14.39 15.86
N ILE A 77 2.08 14.02 15.59
CA ILE A 77 3.22 14.21 16.51
C ILE A 77 4.00 15.46 16.10
N ASP A 78 4.44 15.51 14.84
CA ASP A 78 5.10 16.69 14.27
C ASP A 78 4.35 17.16 13.02
N GLY A 79 3.62 18.25 13.18
CA GLY A 79 2.87 18.92 12.11
C GLY A 79 3.64 20.05 11.45
N LYS A 80 4.96 20.13 11.64
CA LYS A 80 5.84 21.17 11.06
C LYS A 80 5.36 22.62 11.29
N GLY A 81 4.78 22.85 12.46
CA GLY A 81 4.24 24.16 12.85
C GLY A 81 2.94 24.56 12.13
N ARG A 82 2.33 23.65 11.35
CA ARG A 82 1.04 23.84 10.67
C ARG A 82 -0.09 23.11 11.39
N LEU A 83 0.19 21.92 11.94
CA LEU A 83 -0.76 21.09 12.67
C LEU A 83 -0.28 20.92 14.11
N ASP A 84 -1.19 21.02 15.06
CA ASP A 84 -0.93 20.83 16.49
C ASP A 84 -1.17 19.38 16.90
N ASN A 85 -0.77 19.00 18.11
CA ASN A 85 -0.93 17.64 18.64
C ASN A 85 -2.39 17.28 18.99
N ASP A 86 -3.33 18.22 18.97
CA ASP A 86 -4.77 17.98 19.06
C ASP A 86 -5.41 17.67 17.69
N THR A 87 -4.59 17.58 16.64
CA THR A 87 -4.99 17.26 15.27
C THR A 87 -4.80 15.77 14.98
N TYR A 88 -5.76 15.18 14.27
CA TYR A 88 -5.78 13.78 13.91
C TYR A 88 -5.94 13.61 12.38
N LEU A 89 -5.11 12.80 11.78
CA LEU A 89 -5.27 12.35 10.40
C LEU A 89 -6.35 11.27 10.37
N VAL A 90 -7.37 11.42 9.51
CA VAL A 90 -8.46 10.44 9.41
C VAL A 90 -8.23 9.55 8.21
N GLY A 91 -7.87 8.30 8.46
CA GLY A 91 -7.71 7.29 7.43
C GLY A 91 -8.97 6.44 7.25
N TRP A 92 -9.09 5.80 6.11
CA TRP A 92 -10.12 4.81 5.80
C TRP A 92 -9.53 3.62 5.06
N THR A 93 -10.01 2.43 5.38
CA THR A 93 -9.54 1.21 4.74
C THR A 93 -10.67 0.18 4.55
N THR A 94 -10.58 -0.61 3.49
CA THR A 94 -11.38 -1.83 3.27
C THR A 94 -10.73 -3.08 3.83
N THR A 95 -9.48 -2.97 4.32
CA THR A 95 -8.66 -4.08 4.82
C THR A 95 -8.10 -3.77 6.22
N PRO A 96 -8.96 -3.65 7.26
CA PRO A 96 -8.54 -3.22 8.59
C PRO A 96 -7.49 -4.13 9.25
N TRP A 97 -7.38 -5.38 8.81
CA TRP A 97 -6.36 -6.32 9.32
C TRP A 97 -4.92 -5.95 8.91
N THR A 98 -4.74 -5.04 7.94
CA THR A 98 -3.40 -4.57 7.54
C THR A 98 -2.90 -3.39 8.35
N ILE A 99 -3.76 -2.72 9.15
CA ILE A 99 -3.36 -1.58 10.00
C ILE A 99 -2.21 -1.93 10.95
N PRO A 100 -2.12 -3.12 11.58
CA PRO A 100 -0.96 -3.45 12.42
C PRO A 100 0.40 -3.40 11.71
N ALA A 101 0.41 -3.51 10.38
CA ALA A 101 1.61 -3.41 9.54
C ALA A 101 1.78 -2.02 8.90
N SER A 102 1.01 -1.03 9.32
CA SER A 102 1.12 0.33 8.80
C SER A 102 2.48 0.95 9.14
N GLU A 103 3.10 1.57 8.16
CA GLU A 103 4.39 2.22 8.26
C GLU A 103 4.32 3.73 7.99
N ALA A 104 3.23 4.17 7.34
CA ALA A 104 3.00 5.57 6.97
C ALA A 104 1.53 5.84 6.66
N VAL A 105 1.20 7.13 6.52
CA VAL A 105 -0.05 7.61 5.91
C VAL A 105 0.29 8.27 4.59
N ALA A 106 -0.35 7.83 3.51
CA ALA A 106 -0.21 8.45 2.20
C ALA A 106 -1.27 9.54 1.97
N VAL A 107 -0.81 10.66 1.44
CA VAL A 107 -1.62 11.78 0.96
C VAL A 107 -1.24 12.12 -0.47
N ASN A 108 -2.16 12.65 -1.26
CA ASN A 108 -1.83 13.09 -2.62
C ASN A 108 -1.29 14.54 -2.59
N PRO A 109 -0.09 14.80 -3.13
CA PRO A 109 0.52 16.13 -3.07
C PRO A 109 -0.31 17.24 -3.72
N LYS A 110 -1.21 16.88 -4.65
CA LYS A 110 -2.04 17.82 -5.44
C LYS A 110 -3.42 18.08 -4.83
N ILE A 111 -3.82 17.28 -3.82
CA ILE A 111 -5.11 17.43 -3.14
C ILE A 111 -4.95 18.45 -2.01
N ILE A 112 -6.01 19.22 -1.78
CA ILE A 112 -6.15 20.10 -0.62
C ILE A 112 -6.84 19.33 0.51
N TYR A 113 -6.30 19.44 1.70
CA TYR A 113 -6.80 18.85 2.92
C TYR A 113 -7.31 19.93 3.85
N ALA A 114 -8.51 19.76 4.38
CA ALA A 114 -9.11 20.62 5.38
C ALA A 114 -8.79 20.13 6.79
N VAL A 115 -8.49 21.04 7.68
CA VAL A 115 -8.45 20.80 9.13
C VAL A 115 -9.83 21.17 9.66
N VAL A 116 -10.57 20.18 10.08
CA VAL A 116 -11.98 20.30 10.51
C VAL A 116 -12.08 20.18 12.01
N LYS A 117 -12.79 21.12 12.65
CA LYS A 117 -13.13 21.08 14.08
C LYS A 117 -14.64 20.92 14.24
N PRO A 118 -15.14 19.74 14.69
CA PRO A 118 -16.55 19.58 15.05
C PRO A 118 -16.91 20.43 16.27
N ALA A 119 -18.16 20.91 16.36
CA ALA A 119 -18.60 21.74 17.47
C ALA A 119 -18.63 21.01 18.82
N ASN A 120 -18.78 19.70 18.79
CA ASN A 120 -18.89 18.84 19.98
C ASN A 120 -17.62 18.02 20.28
N ASP A 121 -16.48 18.36 19.65
CA ASP A 121 -15.19 17.70 19.87
C ASP A 121 -14.06 18.75 19.91
N ASP A 122 -13.18 18.65 20.90
CA ASP A 122 -12.05 19.57 21.01
C ASP A 122 -10.91 19.25 20.03
N ARG A 123 -10.91 18.05 19.46
CA ARG A 123 -9.94 17.59 18.49
C ARG A 123 -10.21 18.19 17.11
N LYS A 124 -9.15 18.27 16.31
CA LYS A 124 -9.20 18.64 14.90
C LYS A 124 -8.94 17.40 14.02
N PHE A 125 -9.56 17.36 12.85
CA PHE A 125 -9.47 16.21 11.97
C PHE A 125 -9.06 16.65 10.56
N VAL A 126 -8.07 15.97 9.98
CA VAL A 126 -7.61 16.22 8.62
C VAL A 126 -8.28 15.26 7.67
N ILE A 127 -8.97 15.81 6.67
CA ILE A 127 -9.73 15.11 5.64
C ILE A 127 -9.52 15.87 4.32
N ALA A 128 -9.52 15.21 3.17
CA ALA A 128 -9.52 15.91 1.88
C ALA A 128 -10.72 16.88 1.81
N ASP A 129 -10.47 18.13 1.42
CA ASP A 129 -11.46 19.22 1.49
C ASP A 129 -12.77 18.87 0.76
N GLU A 130 -12.67 18.21 -0.40
CA GLU A 130 -13.82 17.77 -1.19
C GLU A 130 -14.66 16.67 -0.52
N LEU A 131 -14.08 15.93 0.43
CA LEU A 131 -14.75 14.84 1.14
C LEU A 131 -15.29 15.22 2.52
N VAL A 132 -15.04 16.46 2.99
CA VAL A 132 -15.44 16.92 4.32
C VAL A 132 -16.93 16.75 4.58
N ALA A 133 -17.78 17.24 3.67
CA ALA A 133 -19.24 17.17 3.87
C ALA A 133 -19.74 15.72 3.97
N LYS A 134 -19.23 14.83 3.12
CA LYS A 134 -19.58 13.40 3.13
C LYS A 134 -19.09 12.71 4.41
N CYS A 135 -17.91 13.05 4.87
CA CYS A 135 -17.36 12.52 6.12
C CYS A 135 -18.11 13.06 7.33
N ALA A 136 -18.44 14.34 7.36
CA ALA A 136 -19.21 14.97 8.44
C ALA A 136 -20.59 14.31 8.63
N GLU A 137 -21.33 14.08 7.54
CA GLU A 137 -22.58 13.33 7.56
C GLU A 137 -22.39 11.92 8.15
N LYS A 138 -21.34 11.21 7.72
CA LYS A 138 -21.06 9.85 8.17
C LYS A 138 -20.62 9.77 9.63
N PHE A 139 -19.94 10.80 10.13
CA PHE A 139 -19.46 10.88 11.51
C PHE A 139 -20.46 11.52 12.46
N GLY A 140 -21.60 12.03 11.95
CA GLY A 140 -22.63 12.71 12.73
C GLY A 140 -22.16 14.07 13.23
N TRP A 141 -21.37 14.79 12.44
CA TRP A 141 -20.97 16.17 12.72
C TRP A 141 -22.01 17.13 12.16
N ASP A 142 -23.03 17.44 12.93
CA ASP A 142 -24.09 18.36 12.52
C ASP A 142 -23.57 19.78 12.30
N GLU A 143 -22.61 20.21 13.14
CA GLU A 143 -21.92 21.50 13.02
C GLU A 143 -20.41 21.30 13.10
N TYR A 144 -19.68 21.94 12.20
CA TYR A 144 -18.22 21.93 12.18
C TYR A 144 -17.66 23.20 11.53
N GLU A 145 -16.42 23.51 11.85
CA GLU A 145 -15.64 24.59 11.24
C GLU A 145 -14.43 24.04 10.50
N VAL A 146 -14.13 24.58 9.32
CA VAL A 146 -12.85 24.35 8.64
C VAL A 146 -11.88 25.45 9.11
N VAL A 147 -10.97 25.08 10.00
CA VAL A 147 -10.07 26.01 10.68
C VAL A 147 -8.78 26.30 9.88
N ASP A 148 -8.36 25.37 9.01
CA ASP A 148 -7.21 25.58 8.10
C ASP A 148 -7.34 24.68 6.86
N ARG A 149 -6.54 24.98 5.85
CA ARG A 149 -6.35 24.17 4.64
C ARG A 149 -4.87 24.10 4.29
N LEU A 150 -4.42 22.91 3.89
CA LEU A 150 -3.05 22.70 3.47
C LEU A 150 -3.01 21.71 2.29
N SER A 151 -1.98 21.81 1.46
CA SER A 151 -1.80 20.84 0.38
C SER A 151 -1.18 19.55 0.91
N GLY A 152 -1.41 18.41 0.23
CA GLY A 152 -0.71 17.19 0.58
C GLY A 152 0.82 17.33 0.46
N GLN A 153 1.29 18.23 -0.39
CA GLN A 153 2.72 18.57 -0.48
C GLN A 153 3.25 19.19 0.82
N ASP A 154 2.47 20.05 1.48
CA ASP A 154 2.84 20.66 2.76
C ASP A 154 2.88 19.64 3.90
N MET A 155 2.11 18.55 3.77
CA MET A 155 2.05 17.46 4.74
C MET A 155 3.22 16.47 4.61
N ASP A 156 4.00 16.52 3.52
CA ASP A 156 5.11 15.59 3.28
C ASP A 156 6.07 15.55 4.47
N ARG A 157 6.38 14.35 4.97
CA ARG A 157 7.25 14.10 6.14
C ARG A 157 6.80 14.74 7.46
N MET A 158 5.53 15.11 7.61
CA MET A 158 4.93 15.22 8.95
C MET A 158 4.93 13.85 9.61
N THR A 159 4.71 13.79 10.92
CA THR A 159 4.62 12.51 11.62
C THR A 159 3.35 12.38 12.42
N SER A 160 2.87 11.14 12.52
CA SER A 160 1.68 10.75 13.26
C SER A 160 1.95 9.52 14.13
N LYS A 161 1.08 9.28 15.10
CA LYS A 161 1.12 8.11 15.96
C LYS A 161 0.30 6.99 15.38
N HIS A 162 0.88 5.80 15.30
CA HIS A 162 0.18 4.59 14.89
C HIS A 162 -1.05 4.32 15.79
N PRO A 163 -2.22 3.92 15.23
CA PRO A 163 -3.47 3.82 16.00
C PRO A 163 -3.47 2.75 17.11
N TYR A 164 -2.60 1.73 17.04
CA TYR A 164 -2.58 0.61 18.00
C TYR A 164 -1.33 0.52 18.86
N ASN A 165 -0.28 1.24 18.53
CA ASN A 165 0.97 1.21 19.28
C ASN A 165 1.60 2.60 19.33
N ASP A 166 2.76 2.72 19.98
CA ASP A 166 3.44 4.01 20.14
C ASP A 166 4.41 4.34 18.99
N LYS A 167 4.33 3.60 17.89
CA LYS A 167 5.19 3.82 16.72
C LYS A 167 4.86 5.16 16.06
N GLU A 168 5.90 5.93 15.81
CA GLU A 168 5.82 7.12 14.97
C GLU A 168 5.87 6.72 13.49
N MET A 169 4.95 7.27 12.70
CA MET A 169 4.82 7.01 11.28
C MET A 169 4.96 8.30 10.48
N LEU A 170 5.47 8.20 9.25
CA LEU A 170 5.57 9.33 8.34
C LEU A 170 4.26 9.59 7.60
N VAL A 171 3.98 10.86 7.33
CA VAL A 171 3.09 11.24 6.24
C VAL A 171 3.92 11.26 4.95
N VAL A 172 3.45 10.58 3.92
CA VAL A 172 4.16 10.39 2.65
C VAL A 172 3.30 10.82 1.47
N ASN A 173 3.93 11.32 0.41
CA ASN A 173 3.22 11.70 -0.82
C ASN A 173 3.12 10.51 -1.78
N GLY A 174 1.86 10.18 -2.18
CA GLY A 174 1.54 9.13 -3.13
C GLY A 174 0.47 9.57 -4.13
N ASP A 175 0.77 9.49 -5.42
CA ASP A 175 -0.19 9.84 -6.50
C ASP A 175 -1.36 8.85 -6.62
N HIS A 176 -1.27 7.66 -5.99
CA HIS A 176 -2.32 6.65 -5.95
C HIS A 176 -3.51 7.02 -5.04
N VAL A 177 -3.34 7.99 -4.16
CA VAL A 177 -4.42 8.47 -3.29
C VAL A 177 -5.43 9.26 -4.11
N THR A 178 -6.71 8.85 -4.07
CA THR A 178 -7.82 9.43 -4.84
C THR A 178 -8.91 9.99 -3.92
N LEU A 179 -9.89 10.66 -4.53
CA LEU A 179 -11.08 11.22 -3.86
C LEU A 179 -12.34 10.39 -4.08
N GLU A 180 -12.24 9.21 -4.68
CA GLU A 180 -13.41 8.39 -5.04
C GLU A 180 -14.13 7.84 -3.79
N ALA A 181 -13.36 7.50 -2.76
CA ALA A 181 -13.87 6.96 -1.52
C ALA A 181 -13.02 7.34 -0.31
N GLY A 182 -13.56 7.12 0.90
CA GLY A 182 -12.84 7.31 2.16
C GLY A 182 -12.70 8.78 2.56
N THR A 183 -11.49 9.17 2.91
CA THR A 183 -11.14 10.47 3.51
C THR A 183 -10.08 11.23 2.70
N GLY A 184 -9.52 10.62 1.65
CA GLY A 184 -8.38 11.15 0.93
C GLY A 184 -7.03 10.92 1.63
N LEU A 185 -7.01 10.14 2.72
CA LEU A 185 -5.80 9.66 3.39
C LEU A 185 -5.85 8.12 3.46
N VAL A 186 -4.75 7.48 3.11
CA VAL A 186 -4.64 6.02 3.03
C VAL A 186 -3.47 5.56 3.90
N HIS A 187 -3.71 4.59 4.80
CA HIS A 187 -2.60 3.97 5.50
C HIS A 187 -1.71 3.20 4.51
N THR A 188 -0.44 3.17 4.76
CA THR A 188 0.55 2.56 3.87
C THR A 188 1.25 1.41 4.56
N ALA A 189 1.03 0.19 4.04
CA ALA A 189 1.64 -1.05 4.54
C ALA A 189 2.46 -1.71 3.42
N PRO A 190 3.77 -1.40 3.28
CA PRO A 190 4.61 -1.81 2.14
C PRO A 190 4.72 -3.33 1.95
N GLY A 191 4.36 -4.13 2.95
CA GLY A 191 4.33 -5.59 2.85
C GLY A 191 3.06 -6.17 2.23
N TYR A 192 1.99 -5.36 2.03
CA TYR A 192 0.66 -5.85 1.64
C TYR A 192 0.12 -5.29 0.32
N GLY A 193 0.65 -4.17 -0.18
CA GLY A 193 0.17 -3.54 -1.41
C GLY A 193 1.31 -3.13 -2.33
N ASP A 194 1.10 -3.18 -3.66
CA ASP A 194 2.13 -2.77 -4.62
C ASP A 194 2.35 -1.26 -4.60
N ASP A 195 1.28 -0.46 -4.57
CA ASP A 195 1.37 0.99 -4.43
C ASP A 195 2.08 1.39 -3.12
N ASP A 196 1.72 0.74 -2.01
CA ASP A 196 2.36 0.93 -0.71
C ASP A 196 3.84 0.57 -0.73
N TYR A 197 4.19 -0.52 -1.43
CA TYR A 197 5.58 -0.94 -1.62
C TYR A 197 6.38 0.09 -2.41
N GLN A 198 5.84 0.62 -3.52
CA GLN A 198 6.52 1.61 -4.35
C GLN A 198 6.76 2.92 -3.58
N VAL A 199 5.74 3.40 -2.87
CA VAL A 199 5.87 4.58 -2.01
C VAL A 199 6.83 4.29 -0.85
N GLY A 200 6.69 3.13 -0.19
CA GLY A 200 7.59 2.71 0.88
C GLY A 200 9.05 2.68 0.46
N LYS A 201 9.33 2.15 -0.74
CA LYS A 201 10.68 2.15 -1.32
C LYS A 201 11.22 3.57 -1.54
N LYS A 202 10.38 4.49 -2.04
CA LYS A 202 10.75 5.90 -2.27
C LYS A 202 11.14 6.60 -0.96
N TYR A 203 10.46 6.30 0.14
CA TYR A 203 10.68 6.91 1.45
C TYR A 203 11.60 6.10 2.37
N GLY A 204 12.06 4.92 1.94
CA GLY A 204 12.91 4.04 2.74
C GLY A 204 12.19 3.37 3.90
N LEU A 205 10.86 3.16 3.78
CA LEU A 205 10.06 2.50 4.81
C LEU A 205 10.37 1.01 4.86
N PRO A 206 10.29 0.37 6.05
CA PRO A 206 10.47 -1.06 6.18
C PRO A 206 9.34 -1.83 5.45
N ILE A 207 9.71 -2.98 4.87
CA ILE A 207 8.75 -3.93 4.30
C ILE A 207 8.41 -4.93 5.40
N PHE A 208 7.34 -4.64 6.14
CA PHE A 208 6.90 -5.43 7.28
C PHE A 208 5.54 -6.07 6.97
N ALA A 209 5.46 -7.39 7.16
CA ALA A 209 4.22 -8.17 7.00
C ALA A 209 4.15 -9.19 8.15
N PRO A 210 3.54 -8.83 9.29
CA PRO A 210 3.43 -9.71 10.46
C PRO A 210 2.34 -10.76 10.25
N MET A 211 2.55 -11.64 9.29
CA MET A 211 1.61 -12.68 8.91
C MET A 211 2.38 -13.95 8.55
N ASN A 212 1.90 -15.10 9.00
CA ASN A 212 2.46 -16.39 8.61
C ASN A 212 1.87 -16.88 7.28
N ASP A 213 2.34 -18.05 6.80
CA ASP A 213 1.93 -18.60 5.52
C ASP A 213 0.43 -18.97 5.47
N GLN A 214 -0.20 -19.22 6.60
CA GLN A 214 -1.63 -19.48 6.75
C GLN A 214 -2.48 -18.20 6.82
N GLY A 215 -1.89 -17.01 6.68
CA GLY A 215 -2.60 -15.74 6.75
C GLY A 215 -2.97 -15.29 8.17
N VAL A 216 -2.37 -15.89 9.20
CA VAL A 216 -2.59 -15.53 10.60
C VAL A 216 -1.58 -14.46 11.01
N LEU A 217 -2.08 -13.36 11.63
CA LEU A 217 -1.21 -12.32 12.17
C LEU A 217 -0.32 -12.93 13.28
N THR A 218 0.96 -12.62 13.18
CA THR A 218 1.97 -12.96 14.18
C THR A 218 2.26 -11.71 15.02
N ALA A 219 2.29 -11.88 16.34
CA ALA A 219 2.54 -10.79 17.30
C ALA A 219 3.97 -10.25 17.19
#